data_141b6a2832e5518385a2a2417af9d4c6
#
_entry.id   141b6a2832e5518385a2a2417af9d4c6
#
_cell.length_a   1.000
_cell.length_b   1.000
_cell.length_c   1.000
_cell.angle_alpha   90.00
_cell.angle_beta   90.00
_cell.angle_gamma   90.00
#
_symmetry.space_group_name_H-M   'P 1'
#
loop_
_entity.id
_entity.type
_entity.pdbx_description
1 polymer ?
#
loop_
_entity_poly.entity_id
_entity_poly.type
_entity_poly.pdbx_seq_one_letter_code
_entity_poly.pdbx_strand_id
1 'polypeptide(L)'
;MLRSLTITVEGTVRILELTISVATIGLMVLGCGNGDTMTDDEYVERMAAEHAEDAPVANPMSLPTDELQSTGDMVVYATVDGKPVEGFLARPPHWTPGGPALIVIHEWWGLNDNIRTMARRLADEGFLSLAVDLYGGAQAETPERARELMQAVNEDASLANLAQAYTFLTQNEHAGKVGAVGWCFGGGWSLRTALALPDSLDAAVIYYGHLITDRDRLATLTMPILGHFGEADQGIPVDQVRSFEQALDEVGADATIYIYPGAGHAFANPSGRNYQASAAETSWQRTLEFLKRTLGD
;
A
#
# COMPACT_ATOMS: atom_id res chain seq x y z
N MET A 1 33.42 18.52 52.59
CA MET A 1 33.74 18.57 54.02
C MET A 1 32.66 17.85 54.79
N LEU A 2 32.86 16.59 55.05
CA LEU A 2 31.94 15.73 55.82
C LEU A 2 32.62 15.61 57.23
N ARG A 3 31.91 16.05 58.24
CA ARG A 3 32.33 15.84 59.62
C ARG A 3 31.76 14.50 60.09
N SER A 4 32.68 13.59 60.44
CA SER A 4 32.39 12.35 61.15
C SER A 4 32.13 12.62 62.60
N LEU A 5 31.04 12.15 63.16
CA LEU A 5 30.81 12.12 64.62
C LEU A 5 30.94 10.66 65.05
N THR A 6 32.01 10.37 65.83
CA THR A 6 32.21 9.05 66.41
C THR A 6 31.65 9.05 67.83
N ILE A 7 30.68 8.23 68.12
CA ILE A 7 30.21 7.92 69.48
C ILE A 7 30.60 6.49 69.79
N THR A 8 31.44 6.31 70.80
CA THR A 8 31.87 4.99 71.31
C THR A 8 30.97 4.64 72.49
N VAL A 9 30.25 3.51 72.43
CA VAL A 9 29.55 2.90 73.59
C VAL A 9 30.00 1.43 73.65
N GLU A 10 30.60 1.03 74.74
CA GLU A 10 30.98 -0.34 75.03
C GLU A 10 29.69 -1.16 75.28
N GLY A 11 29.60 -2.29 74.63
CA GLY A 11 28.53 -3.26 74.90
C GLY A 11 28.29 -4.15 73.70
N THR A 12 28.66 -5.39 73.85
CA THR A 12 28.39 -6.62 73.05
C THR A 12 27.50 -6.45 71.80
N VAL A 13 28.12 -6.42 70.60
CA VAL A 13 27.43 -6.40 69.34
C VAL A 13 26.89 -7.81 69.02
N ARG A 14 25.60 -8.02 69.10
CA ARG A 14 24.91 -9.11 68.41
C ARG A 14 24.56 -8.62 67.00
N ILE A 15 25.24 -9.19 66.01
CA ILE A 15 24.91 -8.97 64.61
C ILE A 15 23.62 -9.74 64.33
N LEU A 16 22.54 -9.01 64.15
CA LEU A 16 21.29 -9.56 63.64
C LEU A 16 21.34 -9.38 62.13
N GLU A 17 21.59 -10.49 61.40
CA GLU A 17 21.48 -10.49 59.95
C GLU A 17 20.01 -10.40 59.56
N LEU A 18 19.60 -9.21 59.13
CA LEU A 18 18.29 -8.99 58.54
C LEU A 18 18.39 -9.34 57.05
N THR A 19 18.01 -10.52 56.70
CA THR A 19 17.82 -10.92 55.27
C THR A 19 16.56 -10.19 54.73
N ILE A 20 16.78 -9.09 54.03
CA ILE A 20 15.72 -8.45 53.27
C ILE A 20 15.48 -9.29 52.00
N SER A 21 14.43 -10.10 52.02
CA SER A 21 13.92 -10.78 50.84
C SER A 21 13.28 -9.72 49.95
N VAL A 22 13.98 -9.27 48.91
CA VAL A 22 13.39 -8.43 47.87
C VAL A 22 12.48 -9.35 47.05
N ALA A 23 11.19 -9.38 47.38
CA ALA A 23 10.18 -9.94 46.51
C ALA A 23 10.11 -9.03 45.29
N THR A 24 10.68 -9.48 44.16
CA THR A 24 10.46 -8.88 42.86
C THR A 24 8.99 -9.12 42.48
N ILE A 25 8.17 -8.13 42.77
CA ILE A 25 6.82 -8.06 42.17
C ILE A 25 7.05 -7.79 40.69
N GLY A 26 7.02 -8.86 39.90
CA GLY A 26 6.94 -8.76 38.46
C GLY A 26 5.64 -8.03 38.11
N LEU A 27 5.76 -6.72 37.82
CA LEU A 27 4.69 -5.98 37.16
C LEU A 27 4.55 -6.62 35.77
N MET A 28 3.59 -7.55 35.63
CA MET A 28 3.08 -7.89 34.31
C MET A 28 2.44 -6.63 33.76
N VAL A 29 3.22 -5.87 32.99
CA VAL A 29 2.66 -4.95 32.02
C VAL A 29 1.94 -5.86 31.04
N LEU A 30 0.61 -5.94 31.18
CA LEU A 30 -0.26 -6.35 30.09
C LEU A 30 -0.03 -5.28 29.01
N GLY A 31 0.94 -5.55 28.13
CA GLY A 31 1.08 -4.85 26.87
C GLY A 31 -0.24 -5.05 26.15
N CYS A 32 -1.02 -3.99 25.99
CA CYS A 32 -1.98 -3.92 24.92
C CYS A 32 -1.15 -4.24 23.66
N GLY A 33 -1.39 -5.42 23.08
CA GLY A 33 -0.71 -5.84 21.87
C GLY A 33 -1.01 -4.80 20.79
N ASN A 34 0.00 -4.03 20.41
CA ASN A 34 0.06 -3.52 19.05
C ASN A 34 -0.01 -4.79 18.20
N GLY A 35 -1.09 -4.95 17.45
CA GLY A 35 -1.20 -6.06 16.50
C GLY A 35 0.08 -6.07 15.67
N ASP A 36 0.74 -7.24 15.58
CA ASP A 36 1.99 -7.40 14.84
C ASP A 36 1.84 -6.84 13.44
N THR A 37 2.30 -5.60 13.24
CA THR A 37 2.41 -5.01 11.91
C THR A 37 3.54 -5.75 11.21
N MET A 38 3.20 -6.43 10.11
CA MET A 38 4.18 -7.06 9.24
C MET A 38 5.20 -6.01 8.79
N THR A 39 6.48 -6.30 8.95
CA THR A 39 7.55 -5.43 8.46
C THR A 39 7.64 -5.47 6.93
N ASP A 40 8.26 -4.46 6.32
CA ASP A 40 8.46 -4.44 4.86
C ASP A 40 9.32 -5.62 4.40
N ASP A 41 10.32 -6.05 5.17
CA ASP A 41 11.14 -7.22 4.87
C ASP A 41 10.32 -8.52 4.91
N GLU A 42 9.48 -8.70 5.91
CA GLU A 42 8.56 -9.86 5.99
C GLU A 42 7.57 -9.87 4.84
N TYR A 43 7.07 -8.70 4.45
CA TYR A 43 6.18 -8.56 3.30
C TYR A 43 6.88 -8.98 2.01
N VAL A 44 8.11 -8.51 1.77
CA VAL A 44 8.90 -8.90 0.59
C VAL A 44 9.11 -10.41 0.52
N GLU A 45 9.47 -11.07 1.64
CA GLU A 45 9.67 -12.51 1.66
C GLU A 45 8.37 -13.30 1.40
N ARG A 46 7.24 -12.84 1.94
CA ARG A 46 5.94 -13.44 1.66
C ARG A 46 5.54 -13.28 0.20
N MET A 47 5.77 -12.10 -0.39
CA MET A 47 5.51 -11.89 -1.82
C MET A 47 6.38 -12.79 -2.69
N ALA A 48 7.66 -12.95 -2.35
CA ALA A 48 8.54 -13.87 -3.05
C ALA A 48 8.05 -15.33 -2.98
N ALA A 49 7.48 -15.75 -1.85
CA ALA A 49 6.90 -17.09 -1.71
C ALA A 49 5.58 -17.24 -2.51
N GLU A 50 4.69 -16.24 -2.45
CA GLU A 50 3.42 -16.26 -3.18
C GLU A 50 3.61 -16.33 -4.69
N HIS A 51 4.62 -15.64 -5.21
CA HIS A 51 4.89 -15.54 -6.64
C HIS A 51 6.03 -16.43 -7.14
N ALA A 52 6.51 -17.39 -6.35
CA ALA A 52 7.67 -18.21 -6.68
C ALA A 52 7.58 -18.96 -8.03
N GLU A 53 6.36 -19.25 -8.48
CA GLU A 53 6.08 -19.96 -9.74
C GLU A 53 5.36 -19.06 -10.77
N ASP A 54 5.25 -17.75 -10.49
CA ASP A 54 4.59 -16.80 -11.39
C ASP A 54 5.60 -16.23 -12.41
N ALA A 55 5.06 -15.81 -13.55
CA ALA A 55 5.77 -15.02 -14.55
C ALA A 55 4.82 -13.91 -15.05
N PRO A 56 5.35 -12.73 -15.42
CA PRO A 56 4.54 -11.63 -15.93
C PRO A 56 4.10 -11.88 -17.40
N VAL A 57 3.56 -13.04 -17.65
CA VAL A 57 3.11 -13.46 -18.99
C VAL A 57 1.63 -13.13 -19.11
N ALA A 58 1.24 -12.42 -20.17
CA ALA A 58 -0.16 -12.14 -20.45
C ALA A 58 -0.96 -13.44 -20.53
N ASN A 59 -1.98 -13.56 -19.68
CA ASN A 59 -2.94 -14.66 -19.72
C ASN A 59 -3.86 -14.45 -20.93
N PRO A 60 -4.26 -15.51 -21.68
CA PRO A 60 -5.28 -15.41 -22.71
C PRO A 60 -6.61 -14.84 -22.24
N MET A 61 -6.86 -14.79 -20.92
CA MET A 61 -8.02 -14.15 -20.30
C MET A 61 -7.83 -12.65 -20.05
N SER A 62 -6.61 -12.08 -20.25
CA SER A 62 -6.45 -10.62 -20.27
C SER A 62 -7.26 -10.05 -21.41
N LEU A 63 -7.95 -8.92 -21.15
CA LEU A 63 -8.75 -8.27 -22.19
C LEU A 63 -7.89 -7.95 -23.40
N PRO A 64 -8.37 -8.23 -24.63
CA PRO A 64 -7.68 -7.79 -25.83
C PRO A 64 -7.47 -6.28 -25.79
N THR A 65 -6.25 -5.84 -26.01
CA THR A 65 -5.91 -4.40 -26.00
C THR A 65 -6.53 -3.63 -27.18
N ASP A 66 -6.94 -4.35 -28.22
CA ASP A 66 -7.57 -3.82 -29.45
C ASP A 66 -9.02 -3.35 -29.21
N GLU A 67 -9.67 -3.75 -28.13
CA GLU A 67 -11.00 -3.29 -27.75
C GLU A 67 -10.97 -1.96 -26.96
N LEU A 68 -9.79 -1.55 -26.44
CA LEU A 68 -9.65 -0.33 -25.69
C LEU A 68 -9.60 0.89 -26.61
N GLN A 69 -10.44 1.88 -26.32
CA GLN A 69 -10.56 3.12 -27.10
C GLN A 69 -9.56 4.21 -26.64
N SER A 70 -9.16 4.14 -25.38
CA SER A 70 -8.19 5.06 -24.80
C SER A 70 -6.81 4.92 -25.46
N THR A 71 -6.10 6.03 -25.60
CA THR A 71 -4.70 6.09 -26.02
C THR A 71 -3.81 6.29 -24.81
N GLY A 72 -2.52 6.02 -24.96
CA GLY A 72 -1.57 6.30 -23.87
C GLY A 72 -0.15 6.44 -24.42
N ASP A 73 0.60 7.31 -23.76
CA ASP A 73 1.98 7.65 -24.12
C ASP A 73 2.87 7.62 -22.85
N MET A 74 4.17 7.33 -23.05
CA MET A 74 5.15 7.54 -22.00
C MET A 74 5.39 9.04 -21.84
N VAL A 75 5.33 9.52 -20.60
CA VAL A 75 5.52 10.95 -20.25
C VAL A 75 6.50 11.07 -19.09
N VAL A 76 7.34 12.09 -19.10
CA VAL A 76 8.11 12.47 -17.92
C VAL A 76 7.19 13.25 -16.98
N TYR A 77 6.86 12.68 -15.83
CA TYR A 77 5.93 13.28 -14.87
C TYR A 77 6.62 13.77 -13.58
N ALA A 78 7.83 13.29 -13.30
CA ALA A 78 8.56 13.60 -12.07
C ALA A 78 10.07 13.72 -12.32
N THR A 79 10.77 14.26 -11.34
CA THR A 79 12.24 14.21 -11.22
C THR A 79 12.58 13.81 -9.79
N VAL A 80 13.19 12.65 -9.62
CA VAL A 80 13.59 12.12 -8.32
C VAL A 80 15.11 11.94 -8.31
N ASP A 81 15.77 12.46 -7.29
CA ASP A 81 17.24 12.48 -7.17
C ASP A 81 17.95 13.03 -8.44
N GLY A 82 17.35 14.06 -9.04
CA GLY A 82 17.87 14.70 -10.25
C GLY A 82 17.71 13.88 -11.54
N LYS A 83 16.99 12.76 -11.50
CA LYS A 83 16.71 11.91 -12.67
C LYS A 83 15.25 12.06 -13.08
N PRO A 84 14.96 12.18 -14.38
CA PRO A 84 13.59 12.15 -14.89
C PRO A 84 12.98 10.76 -14.62
N VAL A 85 11.69 10.77 -14.23
CA VAL A 85 10.88 9.57 -14.07
C VAL A 85 9.81 9.58 -15.13
N GLU A 86 9.74 8.50 -15.90
CA GLU A 86 8.72 8.30 -16.93
C GLU A 86 7.61 7.40 -16.40
N GLY A 87 6.38 7.70 -16.79
CA GLY A 87 5.20 6.90 -16.53
C GLY A 87 4.35 6.79 -17.77
N PHE A 88 3.35 5.93 -17.74
CA PHE A 88 2.42 5.76 -18.85
C PHE A 88 1.11 6.51 -18.55
N LEU A 89 0.82 7.53 -19.34
CA LEU A 89 -0.39 8.35 -19.21
C LEU A 89 -1.45 7.87 -20.20
N ALA A 90 -2.48 7.22 -19.71
CA ALA A 90 -3.64 6.81 -20.49
C ALA A 90 -4.73 7.89 -20.41
N ARG A 91 -5.24 8.32 -21.58
CA ARG A 91 -6.23 9.39 -21.70
C ARG A 91 -7.59 8.84 -22.10
N PRO A 92 -8.66 9.23 -21.40
CA PRO A 92 -10.02 8.98 -21.88
C PRO A 92 -10.24 9.57 -23.27
N PRO A 93 -11.05 8.94 -24.13
CA PRO A 93 -11.35 9.46 -25.47
C PRO A 93 -11.89 10.91 -25.49
N HIS A 94 -12.55 11.32 -24.40
CA HIS A 94 -13.16 12.65 -24.26
C HIS A 94 -12.64 13.39 -23.03
N TRP A 95 -11.34 13.26 -22.74
CA TRP A 95 -10.73 13.96 -21.61
C TRP A 95 -10.88 15.47 -21.73
N THR A 96 -11.27 16.10 -20.64
CA THR A 96 -11.32 17.57 -20.49
C THR A 96 -10.71 18.00 -19.16
N PRO A 97 -10.05 19.16 -19.08
CA PRO A 97 -9.60 19.72 -17.81
C PRO A 97 -10.74 19.78 -16.78
N GLY A 98 -10.43 19.46 -15.53
CA GLY A 98 -11.41 19.34 -14.45
C GLY A 98 -11.93 17.93 -14.24
N GLY A 99 -11.70 17.01 -15.18
CA GLY A 99 -12.11 15.62 -15.06
C GLY A 99 -11.31 14.84 -13.99
N PRO A 100 -11.80 13.64 -13.60
CA PRO A 100 -11.17 12.82 -12.58
C PRO A 100 -9.90 12.12 -13.08
N ALA A 101 -8.89 11.98 -12.20
CA ALA A 101 -7.65 11.31 -12.53
C ALA A 101 -7.24 10.26 -11.49
N LEU A 102 -6.35 9.35 -11.90
CA LEU A 102 -5.83 8.29 -11.06
C LEU A 102 -4.31 8.19 -11.16
N ILE A 103 -3.67 8.05 -10.01
CA ILE A 103 -2.31 7.51 -9.88
C ILE A 103 -2.46 5.98 -9.84
N VAL A 104 -1.97 5.31 -10.88
CA VAL A 104 -2.05 3.85 -11.04
C VAL A 104 -0.69 3.25 -10.67
N ILE A 105 -0.64 2.41 -9.64
CA ILE A 105 0.62 1.94 -9.08
C ILE A 105 0.79 0.46 -9.40
N HIS A 106 1.94 0.15 -10.02
CA HIS A 106 2.25 -1.18 -10.54
C HIS A 106 2.42 -2.25 -9.45
N GLU A 107 2.27 -3.51 -9.86
CA GLU A 107 2.60 -4.67 -9.05
C GLU A 107 4.14 -4.83 -8.91
N TRP A 108 4.58 -5.86 -8.23
CA TRP A 108 5.99 -6.13 -8.00
C TRP A 108 6.83 -6.38 -9.27
N TRP A 109 6.17 -6.57 -10.43
CA TRP A 109 6.82 -6.74 -11.73
C TRP A 109 7.33 -5.42 -12.36
N GLY A 110 6.93 -4.26 -11.84
CA GLY A 110 7.21 -2.95 -12.42
C GLY A 110 6.14 -2.48 -13.41
N LEU A 111 6.40 -1.36 -14.06
CA LEU A 111 5.49 -0.75 -15.04
C LEU A 111 5.50 -1.52 -16.36
N ASN A 112 4.89 -2.69 -16.38
CA ASN A 112 4.78 -3.59 -17.52
C ASN A 112 3.49 -3.37 -18.34
N ASP A 113 3.30 -4.16 -19.40
CA ASP A 113 2.14 -4.04 -20.28
C ASP A 113 0.80 -4.35 -19.59
N ASN A 114 0.80 -5.21 -18.55
CA ASN A 114 -0.40 -5.46 -17.76
C ASN A 114 -0.89 -4.17 -17.08
N ILE A 115 0.02 -3.43 -16.45
CA ILE A 115 -0.32 -2.17 -15.76
C ILE A 115 -0.69 -1.07 -16.76
N ARG A 116 -0.01 -0.98 -17.91
CA ARG A 116 -0.41 -0.06 -18.99
C ARG A 116 -1.83 -0.38 -19.51
N THR A 117 -2.16 -1.67 -19.62
CA THR A 117 -3.52 -2.12 -19.99
C THR A 117 -4.54 -1.73 -18.91
N MET A 118 -4.22 -1.91 -17.62
CA MET A 118 -5.10 -1.49 -16.53
C MET A 118 -5.33 0.03 -16.53
N ALA A 119 -4.28 0.83 -16.77
CA ALA A 119 -4.41 2.28 -16.91
C ALA A 119 -5.33 2.66 -18.09
N ARG A 120 -5.22 1.98 -19.23
CA ARG A 120 -6.12 2.19 -20.39
C ARG A 120 -7.55 1.78 -20.08
N ARG A 121 -7.78 0.67 -19.36
CA ARG A 121 -9.12 0.25 -18.93
C ARG A 121 -9.78 1.32 -18.04
N LEU A 122 -9.02 1.89 -17.10
CA LEU A 122 -9.51 2.98 -16.24
C LEU A 122 -9.77 4.25 -17.08
N ALA A 123 -8.96 4.51 -18.10
CA ALA A 123 -9.18 5.63 -19.01
C ALA A 123 -10.44 5.46 -19.86
N ASP A 124 -10.76 4.25 -20.30
CA ASP A 124 -12.03 3.95 -21.00
C ASP A 124 -13.26 4.17 -20.11
N GLU A 125 -13.08 4.06 -18.78
CA GLU A 125 -14.11 4.38 -17.77
C GLU A 125 -14.20 5.88 -17.42
N GLY A 126 -13.35 6.71 -18.04
CA GLY A 126 -13.38 8.16 -17.91
C GLY A 126 -12.33 8.78 -16.99
N PHE A 127 -11.40 7.98 -16.44
CA PHE A 127 -10.35 8.47 -15.53
C PHE A 127 -9.04 8.71 -16.28
N LEU A 128 -8.51 9.93 -16.25
CA LEU A 128 -7.13 10.18 -16.71
C LEU A 128 -6.17 9.38 -15.82
N SER A 129 -5.48 8.39 -16.37
CA SER A 129 -4.75 7.40 -15.58
C SER A 129 -3.25 7.46 -15.83
N LEU A 130 -2.50 7.91 -14.83
CA LEU A 130 -1.04 7.94 -14.85
C LEU A 130 -0.49 6.70 -14.14
N ALA A 131 -0.03 5.72 -14.91
CA ALA A 131 0.70 4.59 -14.38
C ALA A 131 2.15 5.01 -14.07
N VAL A 132 2.45 5.09 -12.78
CA VAL A 132 3.74 5.55 -12.26
C VAL A 132 4.78 4.43 -12.27
N ASP A 133 6.06 4.80 -12.30
CA ASP A 133 7.18 3.86 -12.17
C ASP A 133 7.96 4.12 -10.87
N LEU A 134 7.96 3.15 -9.98
CA LEU A 134 8.70 3.19 -8.71
C LEU A 134 10.04 2.42 -8.78
N TYR A 135 10.37 1.85 -9.94
CA TYR A 135 11.60 1.06 -10.14
C TYR A 135 12.62 1.72 -11.08
N GLY A 136 12.38 3.00 -11.47
CA GLY A 136 13.31 3.75 -12.30
C GLY A 136 13.55 3.17 -13.69
N GLY A 137 12.49 2.68 -14.34
CA GLY A 137 12.51 2.07 -15.67
C GLY A 137 12.76 0.56 -15.66
N ALA A 138 13.05 -0.05 -14.49
CA ALA A 138 13.30 -1.48 -14.43
C ALA A 138 11.99 -2.28 -14.39
N GLN A 139 12.01 -3.44 -15.03
CA GLN A 139 10.95 -4.44 -14.97
C GLN A 139 11.55 -5.80 -14.61
N ALA A 140 10.77 -6.63 -13.94
CA ALA A 140 11.16 -7.98 -13.60
C ALA A 140 10.47 -8.98 -14.52
N GLU A 141 11.24 -9.96 -14.98
CA GLU A 141 10.75 -11.11 -15.75
C GLU A 141 10.79 -12.41 -14.93
N THR A 142 11.43 -12.36 -13.75
CA THR A 142 11.51 -13.49 -12.81
C THR A 142 11.19 -13.03 -11.37
N PRO A 143 10.71 -13.93 -10.50
CA PRO A 143 10.44 -13.64 -9.10
C PRO A 143 11.66 -13.11 -8.34
N GLU A 144 12.86 -13.65 -8.61
CA GLU A 144 14.11 -13.21 -7.98
C GLU A 144 14.40 -11.74 -8.33
N ARG A 145 14.22 -11.38 -9.59
CA ARG A 145 14.42 -9.98 -10.02
C ARG A 145 13.38 -9.04 -9.44
N ALA A 146 12.14 -9.47 -9.36
CA ALA A 146 11.07 -8.69 -8.74
C ALA A 146 11.35 -8.44 -7.24
N ARG A 147 11.81 -9.48 -6.53
CA ARG A 147 12.24 -9.36 -5.13
C ARG A 147 13.39 -8.36 -4.96
N GLU A 148 14.43 -8.44 -5.80
CA GLU A 148 15.55 -7.47 -5.78
C GLU A 148 15.08 -6.03 -5.99
N LEU A 149 14.21 -5.80 -6.98
CA LEU A 149 13.66 -4.48 -7.27
C LEU A 149 12.84 -3.94 -6.10
N MET A 150 11.98 -4.78 -5.54
CA MET A 150 11.15 -4.42 -4.40
C MET A 150 11.97 -4.06 -3.15
N GLN A 151 13.05 -4.82 -2.88
CA GLN A 151 13.99 -4.54 -1.78
C GLN A 151 14.82 -3.26 -1.99
N ALA A 152 15.05 -2.88 -3.24
CA ALA A 152 15.82 -1.68 -3.59
C ALA A 152 15.00 -0.38 -3.51
N VAL A 153 13.67 -0.46 -3.30
CA VAL A 153 12.80 0.72 -3.23
C VAL A 153 13.12 1.54 -1.98
N ASN A 154 13.36 2.83 -2.21
CA ASN A 154 13.51 3.81 -1.14
C ASN A 154 12.18 4.51 -0.87
N GLU A 155 11.71 4.48 0.37
CA GLU A 155 10.39 5.03 0.73
C GLU A 155 10.30 6.53 0.46
N ASP A 156 11.28 7.33 0.90
CA ASP A 156 11.26 8.79 0.71
C ASP A 156 11.26 9.18 -0.77
N ALA A 157 12.09 8.51 -1.58
CA ALA A 157 12.14 8.73 -3.02
C ALA A 157 10.82 8.34 -3.71
N SER A 158 10.19 7.26 -3.30
CA SER A 158 8.91 6.81 -3.83
C SER A 158 7.76 7.74 -3.42
N LEU A 159 7.73 8.22 -2.19
CA LEU A 159 6.74 9.23 -1.77
C LEU A 159 6.94 10.55 -2.51
N ALA A 160 8.18 11.00 -2.73
CA ALA A 160 8.47 12.18 -3.55
C ALA A 160 8.03 12.00 -5.02
N ASN A 161 8.18 10.79 -5.57
CA ASN A 161 7.69 10.41 -6.89
C ASN A 161 6.16 10.53 -6.97
N LEU A 162 5.44 9.91 -6.03
CA LEU A 162 3.97 9.90 -5.97
C LEU A 162 3.38 11.31 -5.74
N ALA A 163 4.03 12.13 -4.91
CA ALA A 163 3.63 13.53 -4.73
C ALA A 163 3.81 14.36 -6.03
N GLN A 164 4.86 14.08 -6.81
CA GLN A 164 5.04 14.72 -8.10
C GLN A 164 4.05 14.19 -9.15
N ALA A 165 3.67 12.91 -9.10
CA ALA A 165 2.60 12.36 -9.92
C ALA A 165 1.26 13.09 -9.68
N TYR A 166 0.90 13.32 -8.41
CA TYR A 166 -0.25 14.14 -8.04
C TYR A 166 -0.13 15.56 -8.61
N THR A 167 1.02 16.19 -8.44
CA THR A 167 1.28 17.55 -8.96
C THR A 167 1.17 17.59 -10.49
N PHE A 168 1.71 16.60 -11.19
CA PHE A 168 1.61 16.48 -12.63
C PHE A 168 0.15 16.38 -13.09
N LEU A 169 -0.65 15.53 -12.46
CA LEU A 169 -2.05 15.37 -12.81
C LEU A 169 -2.85 16.65 -12.56
N THR A 170 -2.62 17.34 -11.44
CA THR A 170 -3.38 18.54 -11.08
C THR A 170 -2.90 19.80 -11.82
N GLN A 171 -1.59 20.01 -11.98
CA GLN A 171 -1.05 21.25 -12.52
C GLN A 171 -0.78 21.20 -14.02
N ASN A 172 -0.31 20.06 -14.55
CA ASN A 172 -0.01 19.93 -15.98
C ASN A 172 -1.22 19.44 -16.77
N GLU A 173 -1.95 18.46 -16.22
CA GLU A 173 -3.10 17.86 -16.87
C GLU A 173 -4.42 18.52 -16.43
N HIS A 174 -4.40 19.38 -15.42
CA HIS A 174 -5.55 20.11 -14.89
C HIS A 174 -6.69 19.19 -14.41
N ALA A 175 -6.34 18.05 -13.80
CA ALA A 175 -7.33 17.17 -13.19
C ALA A 175 -8.06 17.87 -12.02
N GLY A 176 -9.35 17.60 -11.85
CA GLY A 176 -10.16 18.15 -10.78
C GLY A 176 -9.97 17.38 -9.46
N LYS A 177 -10.21 16.09 -9.50
CA LYS A 177 -9.99 15.19 -8.36
C LYS A 177 -9.02 14.07 -8.73
N VAL A 178 -8.21 13.64 -7.77
CA VAL A 178 -7.20 12.62 -7.99
C VAL A 178 -7.31 11.51 -6.95
N GLY A 179 -7.45 10.27 -7.42
CA GLY A 179 -7.37 9.07 -6.57
C GLY A 179 -6.08 8.30 -6.81
N ALA A 180 -5.79 7.33 -5.94
CA ALA A 180 -4.75 6.33 -6.13
C ALA A 180 -5.35 4.93 -6.21
N VAL A 181 -4.80 4.07 -7.05
CA VAL A 181 -5.17 2.65 -7.14
C VAL A 181 -3.92 1.82 -7.40
N GLY A 182 -3.80 0.70 -6.73
CA GLY A 182 -2.66 -0.19 -6.94
C GLY A 182 -2.95 -1.63 -6.53
N TRP A 183 -2.17 -2.55 -7.07
CA TRP A 183 -2.29 -3.99 -6.87
C TRP A 183 -1.02 -4.55 -6.26
N CYS A 184 -1.12 -5.48 -5.31
CA CYS A 184 0.02 -6.12 -4.64
C CYS A 184 0.96 -5.07 -4.03
N PHE A 185 2.22 -5.00 -4.45
CA PHE A 185 3.16 -3.92 -4.10
C PHE A 185 2.50 -2.54 -4.24
N GLY A 186 1.86 -2.27 -5.38
CA GLY A 186 1.16 -1.01 -5.64
C GLY A 186 -0.04 -0.77 -4.72
N GLY A 187 -0.70 -1.82 -4.23
CA GLY A 187 -1.78 -1.70 -3.25
C GLY A 187 -1.27 -1.12 -1.93
N GLY A 188 -0.13 -1.59 -1.44
CA GLY A 188 0.55 -1.02 -0.28
C GLY A 188 0.99 0.43 -0.51
N TRP A 189 1.46 0.75 -1.72
CA TRP A 189 1.83 2.12 -2.08
C TRP A 189 0.62 3.04 -2.29
N SER A 190 -0.54 2.52 -2.67
CA SER A 190 -1.78 3.30 -2.69
C SER A 190 -2.15 3.79 -1.28
N LEU A 191 -2.06 2.92 -0.26
CA LEU A 191 -2.25 3.31 1.13
C LEU A 191 -1.19 4.33 1.60
N ARG A 192 0.10 4.10 1.29
CA ARG A 192 1.18 5.03 1.62
C ARG A 192 0.99 6.40 0.95
N THR A 193 0.47 6.42 -0.29
CA THR A 193 0.13 7.68 -0.99
C THR A 193 -0.97 8.44 -0.26
N ALA A 194 -2.02 7.74 0.18
CA ALA A 194 -3.11 8.34 0.96
C ALA A 194 -2.60 8.94 2.28
N LEU A 195 -1.72 8.24 2.98
CA LEU A 195 -1.09 8.70 4.23
C LEU A 195 -0.13 9.88 4.02
N ALA A 196 0.53 9.96 2.86
CA ALA A 196 1.46 11.05 2.53
C ALA A 196 0.76 12.31 2.00
N LEU A 197 -0.43 12.16 1.40
CA LEU A 197 -1.19 13.24 0.78
C LEU A 197 -2.62 13.34 1.38
N PRO A 198 -2.78 13.37 2.70
CA PRO A 198 -4.09 13.24 3.35
C PRO A 198 -5.05 14.38 2.98
N ASP A 199 -4.54 15.59 2.78
CA ASP A 199 -5.34 16.77 2.45
C ASP A 199 -5.51 17.01 0.93
N SER A 200 -4.94 16.13 0.10
CA SER A 200 -4.84 16.33 -1.35
C SER A 200 -5.49 15.22 -2.16
N LEU A 201 -5.29 13.97 -1.74
CA LEU A 201 -5.85 12.83 -2.43
C LEU A 201 -7.35 12.68 -2.12
N ASP A 202 -8.17 12.41 -3.14
CA ASP A 202 -9.63 12.34 -3.00
C ASP A 202 -10.16 10.91 -2.79
N ALA A 203 -9.38 9.89 -3.08
CA ALA A 203 -9.73 8.48 -2.89
C ALA A 203 -8.51 7.57 -2.94
N ALA A 204 -8.54 6.42 -2.23
CA ALA A 204 -7.53 5.38 -2.40
C ALA A 204 -8.17 3.99 -2.52
N VAL A 205 -7.67 3.19 -3.47
CA VAL A 205 -8.08 1.80 -3.70
C VAL A 205 -6.89 0.88 -3.52
N ILE A 206 -7.05 -0.12 -2.66
CA ILE A 206 -6.01 -1.04 -2.24
C ILE A 206 -6.40 -2.46 -2.66
N TYR A 207 -5.69 -3.05 -3.60
CA TYR A 207 -5.83 -4.46 -3.93
C TYR A 207 -4.72 -5.26 -3.27
N TYR A 208 -5.05 -6.15 -2.34
CA TYR A 208 -4.15 -7.12 -1.69
C TYR A 208 -2.73 -6.58 -1.41
N GLY A 209 -2.65 -5.33 -0.94
CA GLY A 209 -1.39 -4.66 -0.65
C GLY A 209 -0.97 -4.75 0.82
N HIS A 210 0.28 -4.38 1.08
CA HIS A 210 0.82 -4.27 2.44
C HIS A 210 0.02 -3.28 3.29
N LEU A 211 -0.37 -3.68 4.48
CA LEU A 211 -1.26 -2.94 5.37
C LEU A 211 -0.49 -2.26 6.51
N ILE A 212 -0.93 -1.07 6.86
CA ILE A 212 -0.46 -0.29 7.99
C ILE A 212 -1.59 -0.24 9.00
N THR A 213 -1.35 -0.70 10.24
CA THR A 213 -2.35 -0.74 11.31
C THR A 213 -2.08 0.27 12.43
N ASP A 214 -1.08 1.13 12.25
CA ASP A 214 -0.77 2.21 13.19
C ASP A 214 -1.91 3.24 13.17
N ARG A 215 -2.61 3.34 14.30
CA ARG A 215 -3.79 4.20 14.45
C ARG A 215 -3.50 5.68 14.33
N ASP A 216 -2.34 6.13 14.81
CA ASP A 216 -1.97 7.54 14.73
C ASP A 216 -1.74 7.95 13.27
N ARG A 217 -1.15 7.06 12.47
CA ARG A 217 -1.03 7.25 11.03
C ARG A 217 -2.39 7.18 10.32
N LEU A 218 -3.20 6.16 10.61
CA LEU A 218 -4.51 5.99 9.97
C LEU A 218 -5.48 7.13 10.31
N ALA A 219 -5.37 7.73 11.49
CA ALA A 219 -6.19 8.88 11.89
C ALA A 219 -5.96 10.15 11.03
N THR A 220 -4.88 10.18 10.21
CA THR A 220 -4.64 11.29 9.28
C THR A 220 -5.41 11.15 7.97
N LEU A 221 -5.99 9.98 7.66
CA LEU A 221 -6.75 9.76 6.43
C LEU A 221 -8.04 10.58 6.43
N THR A 222 -8.23 11.38 5.41
CA THR A 222 -9.43 12.23 5.24
C THR A 222 -10.29 11.81 4.05
N MET A 223 -9.72 11.03 3.12
CA MET A 223 -10.41 10.54 1.93
C MET A 223 -11.01 9.15 2.15
N PRO A 224 -12.06 8.78 1.38
CA PRO A 224 -12.58 7.42 1.35
C PRO A 224 -11.55 6.38 0.89
N ILE A 225 -11.54 5.21 1.55
CA ILE A 225 -10.66 4.08 1.28
C ILE A 225 -11.48 2.86 0.83
N LEU A 226 -11.05 2.20 -0.23
CA LEU A 226 -11.60 0.92 -0.67
C LEU A 226 -10.52 -0.16 -0.66
N GLY A 227 -10.78 -1.30 0.00
CA GLY A 227 -9.84 -2.42 0.08
C GLY A 227 -10.43 -3.71 -0.49
N HIS A 228 -9.61 -4.44 -1.26
CA HIS A 228 -9.95 -5.74 -1.86
C HIS A 228 -8.91 -6.79 -1.49
N PHE A 229 -9.31 -7.84 -0.75
CA PHE A 229 -8.39 -8.86 -0.23
C PHE A 229 -8.93 -10.27 -0.47
N GLY A 230 -8.04 -11.22 -0.67
CA GLY A 230 -8.40 -12.64 -0.80
C GLY A 230 -8.49 -13.34 0.54
N GLU A 231 -9.50 -14.21 0.72
CA GLU A 231 -9.64 -15.01 1.95
C GLU A 231 -8.51 -16.05 2.10
N ALA A 232 -8.03 -16.58 0.97
CA ALA A 232 -6.96 -17.58 0.93
C ALA A 232 -5.56 -16.99 0.68
N ASP A 233 -5.41 -15.67 0.76
CA ASP A 233 -4.14 -14.97 0.59
C ASP A 233 -3.19 -15.30 1.75
N GLN A 234 -2.02 -15.88 1.44
CA GLN A 234 -1.00 -16.20 2.43
C GLN A 234 0.01 -15.05 2.61
N GLY A 235 0.11 -14.17 1.62
CA GLY A 235 0.94 -12.97 1.67
C GLY A 235 0.34 -11.89 2.58
N ILE A 236 -0.99 -11.68 2.45
CA ILE A 236 -1.79 -10.76 3.29
C ILE A 236 -2.90 -11.56 3.99
N PRO A 237 -2.60 -12.26 5.09
CA PRO A 237 -3.59 -13.10 5.78
C PRO A 237 -4.81 -12.34 6.27
N VAL A 238 -5.96 -13.00 6.26
CA VAL A 238 -7.26 -12.42 6.67
C VAL A 238 -7.21 -11.76 8.05
N ASP A 239 -6.45 -12.31 8.99
CA ASP A 239 -6.33 -11.73 10.33
C ASP A 239 -5.66 -10.34 10.28
N GLN A 240 -4.70 -10.12 9.38
CA GLN A 240 -4.12 -8.77 9.16
C GLN A 240 -5.13 -7.83 8.51
N VAL A 241 -5.92 -8.32 7.56
CA VAL A 241 -7.00 -7.53 6.93
C VAL A 241 -8.02 -7.11 7.98
N ARG A 242 -8.42 -8.01 8.88
CA ARG A 242 -9.34 -7.70 9.98
C ARG A 242 -8.76 -6.72 10.99
N SER A 243 -7.47 -6.84 11.30
CA SER A 243 -6.78 -5.89 12.16
C SER A 243 -6.72 -4.49 11.54
N PHE A 244 -6.51 -4.41 10.23
CA PHE A 244 -6.55 -3.15 9.49
C PHE A 244 -7.95 -2.54 9.45
N GLU A 245 -8.99 -3.33 9.12
CA GLU A 245 -10.39 -2.93 9.15
C GLU A 245 -10.78 -2.37 10.54
N GLN A 246 -10.43 -3.09 11.60
CA GLN A 246 -10.67 -2.65 12.97
C GLN A 246 -9.94 -1.34 13.30
N ALA A 247 -8.67 -1.19 12.87
CA ALA A 247 -7.91 0.03 13.13
C ALA A 247 -8.51 1.24 12.40
N LEU A 248 -9.02 1.07 11.16
CA LEU A 248 -9.74 2.10 10.43
C LEU A 248 -11.06 2.50 11.12
N ASP A 249 -11.83 1.52 11.59
CA ASP A 249 -13.08 1.75 12.33
C ASP A 249 -12.82 2.53 13.64
N GLU A 250 -11.79 2.16 14.39
CA GLU A 250 -11.42 2.80 15.65
C GLU A 250 -10.99 4.27 15.51
N VAL A 251 -10.41 4.64 14.37
CA VAL A 251 -10.07 6.05 14.09
C VAL A 251 -11.18 6.79 13.34
N GLY A 252 -12.26 6.11 12.96
CA GLY A 252 -13.39 6.69 12.24
C GLY A 252 -13.10 7.04 10.78
N ALA A 253 -12.17 6.34 10.14
CA ALA A 253 -11.88 6.52 8.73
C ALA A 253 -13.05 6.04 7.85
N ASP A 254 -13.33 6.75 6.76
CA ASP A 254 -14.32 6.32 5.76
C ASP A 254 -13.70 5.21 4.90
N ALA A 255 -13.90 3.96 5.30
CA ALA A 255 -13.30 2.80 4.64
C ALA A 255 -14.31 1.69 4.38
N THR A 256 -14.14 1.00 3.26
CA THR A 256 -14.89 -0.21 2.91
C THR A 256 -13.91 -1.31 2.53
N ILE A 257 -13.92 -2.42 3.25
CA ILE A 257 -13.03 -3.56 3.05
C ILE A 257 -13.84 -4.76 2.57
N TYR A 258 -13.43 -5.35 1.46
CA TYR A 258 -14.01 -6.58 0.91
C TYR A 258 -13.01 -7.73 0.98
N ILE A 259 -13.46 -8.87 1.51
CA ILE A 259 -12.73 -10.12 1.51
C ILE A 259 -13.46 -11.09 0.57
N TYR A 260 -12.73 -11.64 -0.41
CA TYR A 260 -13.29 -12.51 -1.46
C TYR A 260 -13.07 -13.98 -1.09
N PRO A 261 -14.16 -14.76 -0.91
CA PRO A 261 -14.07 -16.16 -0.50
C PRO A 261 -13.22 -17.01 -1.46
N GLY A 262 -12.26 -17.75 -0.91
CA GLY A 262 -11.39 -18.66 -1.66
C GLY A 262 -10.40 -17.99 -2.62
N ALA A 263 -10.38 -16.65 -2.72
CA ALA A 263 -9.42 -15.94 -3.54
C ALA A 263 -8.05 -15.89 -2.86
N GLY A 264 -6.99 -16.17 -3.62
CA GLY A 264 -5.60 -16.04 -3.18
C GLY A 264 -5.03 -14.65 -3.45
N HIS A 265 -3.72 -14.48 -3.17
CA HIS A 265 -3.00 -13.26 -3.55
C HIS A 265 -3.05 -13.03 -5.05
N ALA A 266 -3.12 -11.78 -5.47
CA ALA A 266 -3.19 -11.37 -6.88
C ALA A 266 -4.40 -11.97 -7.66
N PHE A 267 -5.52 -12.24 -7.01
CA PHE A 267 -6.71 -12.81 -7.64
C PHE A 267 -7.26 -11.98 -8.80
N ALA A 268 -6.99 -10.69 -8.85
CA ALA A 268 -7.43 -9.79 -9.91
C ALA A 268 -6.41 -9.63 -11.05
N ASN A 269 -5.22 -10.23 -10.95
CA ASN A 269 -4.21 -10.18 -11.99
C ASN A 269 -4.43 -11.30 -13.02
N PRO A 270 -4.86 -10.98 -14.25
CA PRO A 270 -5.11 -12.00 -15.27
C PRO A 270 -3.85 -12.73 -15.76
N SER A 271 -2.66 -12.23 -15.41
CA SER A 271 -1.39 -12.92 -15.71
C SER A 271 -0.95 -13.86 -14.57
N GLY A 272 -1.56 -13.76 -13.37
CA GLY A 272 -1.21 -14.56 -12.21
C GLY A 272 -1.90 -15.93 -12.18
N ARG A 273 -1.26 -16.92 -11.56
CA ARG A 273 -1.82 -18.27 -11.38
C ARG A 273 -3.05 -18.28 -10.46
N ASN A 274 -3.14 -17.34 -9.54
CA ASN A 274 -4.24 -17.21 -8.58
C ASN A 274 -5.42 -16.41 -9.14
N TYR A 275 -5.43 -16.09 -10.46
CA TYR A 275 -6.51 -15.34 -11.08
C TYR A 275 -7.86 -16.03 -10.86
N GLN A 276 -8.80 -15.30 -10.26
CA GLN A 276 -10.17 -15.76 -10.03
C GLN A 276 -11.15 -14.78 -10.70
N ALA A 277 -11.63 -15.15 -11.88
CA ALA A 277 -12.43 -14.28 -12.73
C ALA A 277 -13.63 -13.64 -12.01
N SER A 278 -14.37 -14.40 -11.17
CA SER A 278 -15.54 -13.88 -10.46
C SER A 278 -15.18 -12.84 -9.39
N ALA A 279 -14.10 -13.04 -8.65
CA ALA A 279 -13.61 -12.08 -7.66
C ALA A 279 -12.99 -10.85 -8.36
N ALA A 280 -12.24 -11.07 -9.44
CA ALA A 280 -11.65 -10.01 -10.25
C ALA A 280 -12.72 -9.09 -10.82
N GLU A 281 -13.75 -9.66 -11.45
CA GLU A 281 -14.86 -8.88 -12.03
C GLU A 281 -15.64 -8.13 -10.94
N THR A 282 -15.99 -8.82 -9.84
CA THR A 282 -16.76 -8.19 -8.76
C THR A 282 -15.95 -7.04 -8.10
N SER A 283 -14.65 -7.22 -7.87
CA SER A 283 -13.79 -6.18 -7.32
C SER A 283 -13.63 -5.00 -8.27
N TRP A 284 -13.52 -5.28 -9.58
CA TRP A 284 -13.46 -4.24 -10.60
C TRP A 284 -14.72 -3.36 -10.61
N GLN A 285 -15.91 -3.98 -10.64
CA GLN A 285 -17.19 -3.25 -10.61
C GLN A 285 -17.32 -2.39 -9.34
N ARG A 286 -16.97 -2.93 -8.17
CA ARG A 286 -16.96 -2.17 -6.91
C ARG A 286 -15.98 -1.00 -6.94
N THR A 287 -14.82 -1.20 -7.55
CA THR A 287 -13.82 -0.13 -7.76
C THR A 287 -14.38 0.98 -8.63
N LEU A 288 -15.00 0.64 -9.76
CA LEU A 288 -15.60 1.63 -10.65
C LEU A 288 -16.74 2.40 -9.99
N GLU A 289 -17.62 1.72 -9.26
CA GLU A 289 -18.69 2.35 -8.51
C GLU A 289 -18.15 3.30 -7.44
N PHE A 290 -17.13 2.88 -6.71
CA PHE A 290 -16.45 3.69 -5.71
C PHE A 290 -15.81 4.93 -6.33
N LEU A 291 -14.99 4.75 -7.36
CA LEU A 291 -14.28 5.85 -8.02
C LEU A 291 -15.25 6.85 -8.68
N LYS A 292 -16.30 6.37 -9.35
CA LYS A 292 -17.35 7.24 -9.94
C LYS A 292 -18.09 8.04 -8.87
N ARG A 293 -18.33 7.46 -7.70
CA ARG A 293 -18.99 8.15 -6.59
C ARG A 293 -18.09 9.19 -5.91
N THR A 294 -16.78 8.91 -5.78
CA THR A 294 -15.84 9.75 -5.02
C THR A 294 -15.17 10.82 -5.88
N LEU A 295 -14.81 10.48 -7.10
CA LEU A 295 -14.08 11.34 -8.03
C LEU A 295 -14.97 11.93 -9.13
N GLY A 296 -16.12 11.33 -9.41
CA GLY A 296 -17.10 11.89 -10.34
C GLY A 296 -17.71 13.20 -9.82
N ASP A 297 -18.29 13.98 -10.72
CA ASP A 297 -18.95 15.27 -10.41
C ASP A 297 -20.21 15.08 -9.57
#